data_269c092367928d6faa7eedf09a7248e2
#
_entry.id   269c092367928d6faa7eedf09a7248e2
#
_cell.length_a   1.000
_cell.length_b   1.000
_cell.length_c   1.000
_cell.angle_alpha   90.00
_cell.angle_beta   90.00
_cell.angle_gamma   90.00
#
_symmetry.space_group_name_H-M   'P 1'
#
loop_
_entity.id
_entity.type
_entity.pdbx_description
1 polymer ?
#
loop_
_entity_poly.entity_id
_entity_poly.type
_entity_poly.pdbx_seq_one_letter_code
_entity_poly.pdbx_strand_id
1 'polypeptide(L)'
;MGSFKPLLPFGRGTVIERVISTVHEAGVETIRVVVGWQADLLIPVLDRRGVAWIRNERFQEGMSTSVQAGVRDLPTGVGAFFLLLGDMPLVQSATLTRLIAEWDRRPGGIFYPCFEGRRGHPPLIAAIYIPEILREVPPGGLRTLLARHAGEARNVECEDRGILLDLDTPEEYGQSLDK
;
A
#
# COMPACT_ATOMS: atom_id res chain seq x y z
N MET A 1 1.11 -14.06 15.29
CA MET A 1 2.41 -13.53 15.70
C MET A 1 2.21 -12.46 16.75
N GLY A 2 2.96 -12.52 17.91
CA GLY A 2 2.92 -11.46 18.93
C GLY A 2 3.80 -10.25 18.63
N SER A 3 4.53 -10.26 17.52
CA SER A 3 5.48 -9.21 17.14
C SER A 3 4.84 -8.18 16.22
N PHE A 4 5.22 -6.91 16.38
CA PHE A 4 4.76 -5.81 15.52
C PHE A 4 5.48 -5.88 14.16
N LYS A 5 4.80 -6.48 13.17
CA LYS A 5 5.35 -6.82 11.85
C LYS A 5 6.13 -5.71 11.16
N PRO A 6 5.66 -4.43 11.12
CA PRO A 6 6.39 -3.36 10.43
C PRO A 6 7.81 -3.13 10.94
N LEU A 7 8.11 -3.51 12.19
CA LEU A 7 9.43 -3.35 12.81
C LEU A 7 10.27 -4.62 12.84
N LEU A 8 9.80 -5.72 12.27
CA LEU A 8 10.62 -6.92 12.11
C LEU A 8 11.84 -6.62 11.24
N PRO A 9 13.02 -7.19 11.57
CA PRO A 9 14.22 -7.05 10.75
C PRO A 9 13.99 -7.52 9.32
N PHE A 10 14.43 -6.75 8.32
CA PHE A 10 14.35 -7.13 6.91
C PHE A 10 15.58 -6.58 6.16
N GLY A 11 16.47 -7.45 5.75
CA GLY A 11 17.74 -7.05 5.17
C GLY A 11 18.56 -6.18 6.13
N ARG A 12 18.89 -4.96 5.73
CA ARG A 12 19.67 -4.00 6.55
C ARG A 12 18.80 -3.07 7.41
N GLY A 13 17.49 -3.26 7.41
CA GLY A 13 16.55 -2.40 8.12
C GLY A 13 15.37 -3.19 8.67
N THR A 14 14.20 -2.59 8.58
CA THR A 14 12.92 -3.17 9.00
C THR A 14 11.99 -3.35 7.80
N VAL A 15 10.93 -4.14 7.98
CA VAL A 15 9.89 -4.37 6.97
C VAL A 15 9.36 -3.04 6.41
N ILE A 16 8.95 -2.11 7.28
CA ILE A 16 8.42 -0.82 6.81
C ILE A 16 9.47 0.03 6.07
N GLU A 17 10.73 -0.01 6.49
CA GLU A 17 11.80 0.70 5.78
C GLU A 17 12.03 0.13 4.39
N ARG A 18 11.90 -1.18 4.21
CA ARG A 18 11.96 -1.81 2.90
C ARG A 18 10.78 -1.39 2.01
N VAL A 19 9.55 -1.40 2.53
CA VAL A 19 8.36 -0.93 1.81
C VAL A 19 8.54 0.52 1.35
N ILE A 20 8.98 1.41 2.23
CA ILE A 20 9.25 2.83 1.92
C ILE A 20 10.32 2.94 0.82
N SER A 21 11.43 2.19 0.95
CA SER A 21 12.51 2.21 -0.05
C SER A 21 12.02 1.78 -1.43
N THR A 22 11.19 0.73 -1.50
CA THR A 22 10.57 0.27 -2.76
C THR A 22 9.77 1.37 -3.44
N VAL A 23 9.02 2.17 -2.67
CA VAL A 23 8.22 3.30 -3.21
C VAL A 23 9.12 4.40 -3.74
N HIS A 24 10.18 4.78 -3.00
CA HIS A 24 11.15 5.77 -3.47
C HIS A 24 11.93 5.30 -4.71
N GLU A 25 12.35 4.02 -4.74
CA GLU A 25 13.02 3.40 -5.90
C GLU A 25 12.15 3.46 -7.17
N ALA A 26 10.82 3.45 -7.03
CA ALA A 26 9.87 3.61 -8.13
C ALA A 26 9.64 5.08 -8.57
N GLY A 27 10.33 6.04 -7.94
CA GLY A 27 10.20 7.48 -8.25
C GLY A 27 8.98 8.16 -7.61
N VAL A 28 8.32 7.52 -6.63
CA VAL A 28 7.20 8.12 -5.90
C VAL A 28 7.74 8.84 -4.67
N GLU A 29 7.71 10.18 -4.70
CA GLU A 29 8.28 11.01 -3.63
C GLU A 29 7.30 11.27 -2.48
N THR A 30 6.01 11.37 -2.78
CA THR A 30 4.99 11.67 -1.78
C THR A 30 4.49 10.40 -1.11
N ILE A 31 4.96 10.15 0.11
CA ILE A 31 4.53 9.02 0.93
C ILE A 31 3.78 9.52 2.17
N ARG A 32 2.68 8.84 2.50
CA ARG A 32 1.91 9.03 3.73
C ARG A 32 1.76 7.68 4.43
N VAL A 33 2.35 7.53 5.59
CA VAL A 33 2.21 6.31 6.40
C VAL A 33 1.12 6.52 7.44
N VAL A 34 0.04 5.75 7.35
CA VAL A 34 -1.01 5.80 8.37
C VAL A 34 -0.64 4.84 9.50
N VAL A 35 -0.54 5.37 10.71
CA VAL A 35 -0.20 4.62 11.92
C VAL A 35 -1.41 4.54 12.85
N GLY A 36 -1.58 3.40 13.51
CA GLY A 36 -2.67 3.16 14.46
C GLY A 36 -2.17 2.38 15.67
N TRP A 37 -2.39 1.07 15.69
CA TRP A 37 -1.89 0.22 16.75
C TRP A 37 -0.37 0.28 16.87
N GLN A 38 0.14 0.46 18.09
CA GLN A 38 1.56 0.62 18.38
C GLN A 38 2.26 1.76 17.60
N ALA A 39 1.52 2.82 17.28
CA ALA A 39 2.03 3.97 16.53
C ALA A 39 3.32 4.54 17.14
N ASP A 40 3.41 4.61 18.48
CA ASP A 40 4.57 5.18 19.20
C ASP A 40 5.87 4.40 18.99
N LEU A 41 5.79 3.12 18.59
CA LEU A 41 6.96 2.32 18.22
C LEU A 41 7.41 2.61 16.78
N LEU A 42 6.46 2.93 15.88
CA LEU A 42 6.73 3.11 14.46
C LEU A 42 7.15 4.54 14.12
N ILE A 43 6.53 5.54 14.74
CA ILE A 43 6.79 6.96 14.49
C ILE A 43 8.28 7.33 14.51
N PRO A 44 9.09 6.90 15.52
CA PRO A 44 10.52 7.23 15.53
C PRO A 44 11.30 6.69 14.33
N VAL A 45 10.84 5.59 13.72
CA VAL A 45 11.44 5.03 12.51
C VAL A 45 11.10 5.90 11.30
N LEU A 46 9.84 6.31 11.18
CA LEU A 46 9.35 7.18 10.10
C LEU A 46 10.01 8.56 10.15
N ASP A 47 10.15 9.15 11.34
CA ASP A 47 10.81 10.43 11.54
C ASP A 47 12.29 10.38 11.09
N ARG A 48 13.02 9.32 11.46
CA ARG A 48 14.42 9.14 11.00
C ARG A 48 14.52 8.99 9.48
N ARG A 49 13.49 8.47 8.84
CA ARG A 49 13.40 8.32 7.37
C ARG A 49 12.87 9.56 6.67
N GLY A 50 12.44 10.59 7.42
CA GLY A 50 11.86 11.82 6.86
C GLY A 50 10.52 11.57 6.17
N VAL A 51 9.77 10.52 6.56
CA VAL A 51 8.50 10.13 5.94
C VAL A 51 7.35 10.68 6.76
N ALA A 52 6.44 11.38 6.11
CA ALA A 52 5.24 11.92 6.75
C ALA A 52 4.30 10.80 7.19
N TRP A 53 3.73 10.96 8.37
CA TRP A 53 2.81 10.00 8.95
C TRP A 53 1.54 10.66 9.48
N ILE A 54 0.46 9.86 9.56
CA ILE A 54 -0.86 10.28 10.05
C ILE A 54 -1.30 9.28 11.11
N ARG A 55 -1.63 9.76 12.31
CA ARG A 55 -2.19 8.91 13.36
C ARG A 55 -3.68 8.72 13.10
N ASN A 56 -4.11 7.47 12.95
CA ASN A 56 -5.52 7.11 12.89
C ASN A 56 -5.99 6.67 14.27
N GLU A 57 -6.69 7.55 14.98
CA GLU A 57 -7.27 7.23 16.30
C GLU A 57 -8.42 6.20 16.22
N ARG A 58 -9.00 6.02 15.02
CA ARG A 58 -10.12 5.12 14.77
C ARG A 58 -9.69 3.76 14.22
N PHE A 59 -8.42 3.37 14.37
CA PHE A 59 -7.88 2.14 13.77
C PHE A 59 -8.62 0.86 14.19
N GLN A 60 -9.22 0.84 15.40
CA GLN A 60 -10.01 -0.28 15.90
C GLN A 60 -11.33 -0.50 15.12
N GLU A 61 -11.82 0.51 14.41
CA GLU A 61 -13.02 0.42 13.57
C GLU A 61 -12.73 -0.25 12.21
N GLY A 62 -11.48 -0.67 11.98
CA GLY A 62 -11.07 -1.42 10.80
C GLY A 62 -10.21 -0.63 9.81
N MET A 63 -9.63 -1.36 8.85
CA MET A 63 -8.66 -0.84 7.86
C MET A 63 -9.20 0.36 7.05
N SER A 64 -10.48 0.41 6.81
CA SER A 64 -11.12 1.48 6.03
C SER A 64 -10.91 2.86 6.61
N THR A 65 -10.89 2.98 7.96
CA THR A 65 -10.61 4.27 8.63
C THR A 65 -9.18 4.73 8.38
N SER A 66 -8.23 3.79 8.26
CA SER A 66 -6.85 4.10 7.91
C SER A 66 -6.72 4.56 6.46
N VAL A 67 -7.43 3.92 5.53
CA VAL A 67 -7.49 4.37 4.14
C VAL A 67 -8.08 5.78 4.05
N GLN A 68 -9.18 6.04 4.76
CA GLN A 68 -9.79 7.38 4.80
C GLN A 68 -8.85 8.43 5.39
N ALA A 69 -8.09 8.10 6.43
CA ALA A 69 -7.10 9.01 7.02
C ALA A 69 -6.00 9.34 6.00
N GLY A 70 -5.47 8.33 5.31
CA GLY A 70 -4.43 8.51 4.30
C GLY A 70 -4.89 9.34 3.10
N VAL A 71 -6.04 9.02 2.51
CA VAL A 71 -6.52 9.75 1.32
C VAL A 71 -6.96 11.19 1.62
N ARG A 72 -7.36 11.48 2.88
CA ARG A 72 -7.69 12.86 3.30
C ARG A 72 -6.47 13.77 3.34
N ASP A 73 -5.28 13.22 3.58
CA ASP A 73 -4.02 13.95 3.70
C ASP A 73 -3.21 13.98 2.38
N LEU A 74 -3.76 13.41 1.31
CA LEU A 74 -3.11 13.50 0.00
C LEU A 74 -3.07 14.96 -0.49
N PRO A 75 -1.97 15.38 -1.16
CA PRO A 75 -1.89 16.72 -1.76
C PRO A 75 -3.01 16.99 -2.75
N THR A 76 -3.41 18.25 -2.84
CA THR A 76 -4.33 18.69 -3.90
C THR A 76 -3.70 18.50 -5.29
N GLY A 77 -4.51 18.05 -6.25
CA GLY A 77 -4.05 17.86 -7.63
C GLY A 77 -3.40 16.51 -7.91
N VAL A 78 -3.34 15.61 -6.91
CA VAL A 78 -2.90 14.23 -7.14
C VAL A 78 -3.85 13.56 -8.14
N GLY A 79 -3.31 12.92 -9.18
CA GLY A 79 -4.12 12.21 -10.20
C GLY A 79 -4.50 10.79 -9.77
N ALA A 80 -3.59 10.12 -9.08
CA ALA A 80 -3.75 8.76 -8.58
C ALA A 80 -2.89 8.52 -7.34
N PHE A 81 -3.18 7.45 -6.60
CA PHE A 81 -2.38 7.03 -5.44
C PHE A 81 -2.27 5.51 -5.37
N PHE A 82 -1.15 5.04 -4.87
CA PHE A 82 -0.98 3.65 -4.48
C PHE A 82 -1.54 3.40 -3.09
N LEU A 83 -2.15 2.24 -2.89
CA LEU A 83 -2.47 1.73 -1.56
C LEU A 83 -1.56 0.54 -1.24
N LEU A 84 -0.46 0.81 -0.53
CA LEU A 84 0.45 -0.22 -0.06
C LEU A 84 0.11 -0.68 1.35
N LEU A 85 0.33 -1.98 1.60
CA LEU A 85 0.30 -2.54 2.94
C LEU A 85 1.71 -2.50 3.54
N GLY A 86 1.81 -2.16 4.83
CA GLY A 86 3.09 -1.99 5.52
C GLY A 86 3.82 -3.30 5.88
N ASP A 87 3.26 -4.44 5.50
CA ASP A 87 3.76 -5.80 5.73
C ASP A 87 4.05 -6.58 4.44
N MET A 88 4.17 -5.87 3.29
CA MET A 88 4.49 -6.46 1.99
C MET A 88 5.88 -6.01 1.47
N PRO A 89 6.99 -6.38 2.12
CA PRO A 89 8.34 -5.91 1.76
C PRO A 89 8.90 -6.56 0.49
N LEU A 90 8.25 -7.60 -0.03
CA LEU A 90 8.69 -8.35 -1.22
C LEU A 90 8.19 -7.75 -2.53
N VAL A 91 7.29 -6.77 -2.49
CA VAL A 91 6.87 -6.04 -3.68
C VAL A 91 8.07 -5.31 -4.30
N GLN A 92 8.24 -5.44 -5.61
CA GLN A 92 9.34 -4.84 -6.35
C GLN A 92 9.00 -3.43 -6.83
N SER A 93 9.98 -2.53 -6.84
CA SER A 93 9.84 -1.18 -7.39
C SER A 93 9.48 -1.18 -8.88
N ALA A 94 9.95 -2.18 -9.63
CA ALA A 94 9.60 -2.39 -11.04
C ALA A 94 8.09 -2.56 -11.26
N THR A 95 7.38 -3.20 -10.32
CA THR A 95 5.92 -3.35 -10.37
C THR A 95 5.23 -1.98 -10.27
N LEU A 96 5.64 -1.13 -9.32
CA LEU A 96 5.09 0.22 -9.19
C LEU A 96 5.38 1.07 -10.44
N THR A 97 6.61 1.04 -10.93
CA THR A 97 7.01 1.74 -12.16
C THR A 97 6.16 1.31 -13.36
N ARG A 98 5.88 0.01 -13.47
CA ARG A 98 5.04 -0.53 -14.55
C ARG A 98 3.59 -0.05 -14.44
N LEU A 99 3.02 0.00 -13.23
CA LEU A 99 1.68 0.55 -12.99
C LEU A 99 1.61 2.03 -13.33
N ILE A 100 2.63 2.82 -12.98
CA ILE A 100 2.73 4.24 -13.36
C ILE A 100 2.76 4.38 -14.89
N ALA A 101 3.58 3.61 -15.58
CA ALA A 101 3.67 3.66 -17.05
C ALA A 101 2.34 3.31 -17.73
N GLU A 102 1.57 2.37 -17.18
CA GLU A 102 0.22 2.06 -17.71
C GLU A 102 -0.79 3.17 -17.40
N TRP A 103 -0.68 3.80 -16.22
CA TRP A 103 -1.46 4.98 -15.88
C TRP A 103 -1.18 6.14 -16.84
N ASP A 104 0.08 6.45 -17.14
CA ASP A 104 0.48 7.56 -18.01
C ASP A 104 -0.05 7.37 -19.44
N ARG A 105 -0.13 6.13 -19.91
CA ARG A 105 -0.70 5.81 -21.23
C ARG A 105 -2.22 6.00 -21.28
N ARG A 106 -2.90 5.73 -20.17
CA ARG A 106 -4.36 5.76 -20.10
C ARG A 106 -4.84 6.11 -18.70
N PRO A 107 -4.78 7.40 -18.30
CA PRO A 107 -5.20 7.83 -16.98
C PRO A 107 -6.66 7.46 -16.66
N GLY A 108 -6.94 7.19 -15.39
CA GLY A 108 -8.27 6.88 -14.87
C GLY A 108 -8.49 5.41 -14.56
N GLY A 109 -9.43 5.14 -13.66
CA GLY A 109 -9.76 3.78 -13.20
C GLY A 109 -8.85 3.25 -12.10
N ILE A 110 -8.76 1.92 -12.02
CA ILE A 110 -8.00 1.20 -11.00
C ILE A 110 -7.08 0.22 -11.71
N PHE A 111 -5.79 0.28 -11.41
CA PHE A 111 -4.81 -0.66 -11.96
C PHE A 111 -4.37 -1.63 -10.88
N TYR A 112 -4.53 -2.92 -11.14
CA TYR A 112 -4.06 -3.98 -10.26
C TYR A 112 -2.83 -4.64 -10.85
N PRO A 113 -1.73 -4.79 -10.10
CA PRO A 113 -0.67 -5.68 -10.52
C PRO A 113 -1.21 -7.12 -10.52
N CYS A 114 -0.85 -7.90 -11.53
CA CYS A 114 -1.23 -9.29 -11.68
C CYS A 114 0.01 -10.16 -11.83
N PHE A 115 0.01 -11.29 -11.14
CA PHE A 115 0.99 -12.36 -11.30
C PHE A 115 0.26 -13.68 -11.57
N GLU A 116 0.54 -14.31 -12.69
CA GLU A 116 -0.13 -15.55 -13.11
C GLU A 116 -1.67 -15.44 -13.06
N GLY A 117 -2.21 -14.32 -13.58
CA GLY A 117 -3.65 -14.06 -13.63
C GLY A 117 -4.30 -13.69 -12.29
N ARG A 118 -3.53 -13.61 -11.20
CA ARG A 118 -4.02 -13.24 -9.86
C ARG A 118 -3.69 -11.78 -9.55
N ARG A 119 -4.73 -11.00 -9.19
CA ARG A 119 -4.56 -9.63 -8.71
C ARG A 119 -3.88 -9.59 -7.34
N GLY A 120 -2.91 -8.67 -7.19
CA GLY A 120 -2.21 -8.43 -5.94
C GLY A 120 -2.21 -6.97 -5.51
N HIS A 121 -1.30 -6.64 -4.62
CA HIS A 121 -1.05 -5.30 -4.10
C HIS A 121 0.31 -4.76 -4.59
N PRO A 122 0.46 -3.44 -4.67
CA PRO A 122 -0.54 -2.39 -4.41
C PRO A 122 -1.39 -2.08 -5.65
N PRO A 123 -2.69 -1.80 -5.51
CA PRO A 123 -3.44 -1.15 -6.58
C PRO A 123 -3.00 0.32 -6.73
N LEU A 124 -2.99 0.82 -7.97
CA LEU A 124 -2.94 2.24 -8.29
C LEU A 124 -4.36 2.72 -8.57
N ILE A 125 -4.84 3.68 -7.79
CA ILE A 125 -6.24 4.08 -7.75
C ILE A 125 -6.35 5.55 -8.18
N ALA A 126 -7.22 5.83 -9.15
CA ALA A 126 -7.50 7.20 -9.58
C ALA A 126 -8.07 8.04 -8.44
N ALA A 127 -7.60 9.28 -8.31
CA ALA A 127 -8.03 10.20 -7.25
C ALA A 127 -9.53 10.56 -7.34
N ILE A 128 -10.17 10.33 -8.49
CA ILE A 128 -11.61 10.54 -8.67
C ILE A 128 -12.46 9.70 -7.68
N TYR A 129 -11.93 8.60 -7.15
CA TYR A 129 -12.61 7.76 -6.16
C TYR A 129 -12.45 8.25 -4.71
N ILE A 130 -11.60 9.24 -4.45
CA ILE A 130 -11.37 9.79 -3.09
C ILE A 130 -12.68 10.28 -2.44
N PRO A 131 -13.56 11.05 -3.13
CA PRO A 131 -14.81 11.49 -2.52
C PRO A 131 -15.72 10.34 -2.09
N GLU A 132 -15.75 9.23 -2.84
CA GLU A 132 -16.52 8.04 -2.48
C GLU A 132 -15.89 7.32 -1.29
N ILE A 133 -14.56 7.14 -1.29
CA ILE A 133 -13.82 6.53 -0.17
C ILE A 133 -14.05 7.31 1.12
N LEU A 134 -14.07 8.64 1.07
CA LEU A 134 -14.26 9.49 2.25
C LEU A 134 -15.70 9.49 2.78
N ARG A 135 -16.69 9.32 1.91
CA ARG A 135 -18.11 9.37 2.26
C ARG A 135 -18.62 8.08 2.86
N GLU A 136 -18.24 6.95 2.29
CA GLU A 136 -18.82 5.66 2.63
C GLU A 136 -17.76 4.56 2.61
N VAL A 137 -17.83 3.71 3.66
CA VAL A 137 -17.11 2.45 3.66
C VAL A 137 -18.16 1.34 3.77
N PRO A 138 -18.47 0.64 2.67
CA PRO A 138 -19.45 -0.43 2.69
C PRO A 138 -19.00 -1.61 3.55
N PRO A 139 -19.90 -2.48 3.99
CA PRO A 139 -19.54 -3.78 4.53
C PRO A 139 -18.59 -4.51 3.57
N GLY A 140 -17.46 -5.04 4.09
CA GLY A 140 -16.38 -5.60 3.26
C GLY A 140 -15.30 -4.59 2.84
N GLY A 141 -15.41 -3.34 3.30
CA GLY A 141 -14.35 -2.33 3.21
C GLY A 141 -14.08 -1.80 1.80
N LEU A 142 -12.87 -1.29 1.61
CA LEU A 142 -12.42 -0.70 0.34
C LEU A 142 -12.53 -1.70 -0.83
N ARG A 143 -12.29 -2.98 -0.60
CA ARG A 143 -12.42 -4.02 -1.63
C ARG A 143 -13.80 -4.03 -2.26
N THR A 144 -14.86 -3.94 -1.44
CA THR A 144 -16.25 -3.90 -1.93
C THR A 144 -16.54 -2.59 -2.66
N LEU A 145 -16.00 -1.46 -2.18
CA LEU A 145 -16.13 -0.18 -2.85
C LEU A 145 -15.49 -0.23 -4.25
N LEU A 146 -14.24 -0.67 -4.35
CA LEU A 146 -13.53 -0.76 -5.63
C LEU A 146 -14.16 -1.79 -6.58
N ALA A 147 -14.81 -2.84 -6.07
CA ALA A 147 -15.53 -3.81 -6.90
C ALA A 147 -16.73 -3.21 -7.63
N ARG A 148 -17.34 -2.13 -7.12
CA ARG A 148 -18.40 -1.38 -7.83
C ARG A 148 -17.88 -0.79 -9.14
N HIS A 149 -16.58 -0.50 -9.22
CA HIS A 149 -15.88 0.07 -10.36
C HIS A 149 -15.10 -0.98 -11.18
N ALA A 150 -15.52 -2.25 -11.11
CA ALA A 150 -14.82 -3.35 -11.81
C ALA A 150 -14.69 -3.14 -13.32
N GLY A 151 -15.65 -2.46 -13.96
CA GLY A 151 -15.60 -2.09 -15.38
C GLY A 151 -14.49 -1.11 -15.74
N GLU A 152 -13.97 -0.37 -14.76
CA GLU A 152 -12.87 0.58 -14.92
C GLU A 152 -11.53 0.01 -14.41
N ALA A 153 -11.55 -1.22 -13.90
CA ALA A 153 -10.38 -1.90 -13.37
C ALA A 153 -9.57 -2.57 -14.50
N ARG A 154 -8.26 -2.44 -14.44
CA ARG A 154 -7.30 -3.01 -15.40
C ARG A 154 -6.28 -3.86 -14.69
N ASN A 155 -5.99 -5.00 -15.28
CA ASN A 155 -4.93 -5.88 -14.83
C ASN A 155 -3.63 -5.54 -15.56
N VAL A 156 -2.54 -5.42 -14.83
CA VAL A 156 -1.20 -5.17 -15.36
C VAL A 156 -0.34 -6.36 -14.97
N GLU A 157 -0.02 -7.21 -15.94
CA GLU A 157 0.80 -8.39 -15.70
C GLU A 157 2.22 -8.00 -15.28
N CYS A 158 2.71 -8.59 -14.19
CA CYS A 158 4.02 -8.32 -13.58
C CYS A 158 4.72 -9.65 -13.26
N GLU A 159 6.01 -9.70 -13.41
CA GLU A 159 6.85 -10.84 -12.98
C GLU A 159 7.25 -10.65 -11.50
N ASP A 160 6.27 -10.44 -10.62
CA ASP A 160 6.48 -10.13 -9.22
C ASP A 160 5.51 -10.92 -8.34
N ARG A 161 5.97 -12.06 -7.85
CA ARG A 161 5.20 -12.86 -6.89
C ARG A 161 4.97 -12.13 -5.56
N GLY A 162 5.83 -11.15 -5.22
CA GLY A 162 5.74 -10.37 -3.98
C GLY A 162 4.41 -9.63 -3.82
N ILE A 163 3.70 -9.33 -4.92
CA ILE A 163 2.39 -8.68 -4.89
C ILE A 163 1.28 -9.52 -4.24
N LEU A 164 1.52 -10.82 -4.06
CA LEU A 164 0.58 -11.79 -3.48
C LEU A 164 0.98 -12.24 -2.07
N LEU A 165 2.10 -11.71 -1.53
CA LEU A 165 2.70 -12.18 -0.29
C LEU A 165 2.69 -11.06 0.75
N ASP A 166 2.00 -11.30 1.85
CA ASP A 166 2.10 -10.56 3.09
C ASP A 166 2.89 -11.39 4.13
N LEU A 167 3.37 -10.75 5.17
CA LEU A 167 4.12 -11.44 6.24
C LEU A 167 3.18 -11.85 7.38
N ASP A 168 2.21 -12.72 7.10
CA ASP A 168 1.19 -13.11 8.08
C ASP A 168 1.68 -14.17 9.07
N THR A 169 2.60 -15.04 8.67
CA THR A 169 3.12 -16.12 9.50
C THR A 169 4.64 -16.04 9.72
N PRO A 170 5.19 -16.63 10.83
CA PRO A 170 6.63 -16.74 11.03
C PRO A 170 7.34 -17.48 9.89
N GLU A 171 6.68 -18.45 9.29
CA GLU A 171 7.17 -19.24 8.17
C GLU A 171 7.34 -18.39 6.91
N GLU A 172 6.35 -17.55 6.57
CA GLU A 172 6.41 -16.61 5.45
C GLU A 172 7.52 -15.58 5.66
N TYR A 173 7.63 -15.06 6.90
CA TYR A 173 8.74 -14.17 7.25
C TYR A 173 10.09 -14.85 7.10
N GLY A 174 10.27 -16.08 7.63
CA GLY A 174 11.51 -16.84 7.48
C GLY A 174 11.92 -17.04 6.02
N GLN A 175 10.98 -17.47 5.17
CA GLN A 175 11.20 -17.66 3.74
C GLN A 175 11.51 -16.36 2.98
N SER A 176 11.11 -15.21 3.51
CA SER A 176 11.36 -13.90 2.91
C SER A 176 12.79 -13.39 3.14
N LEU A 177 13.49 -13.89 4.16
CA LEU A 177 14.87 -13.50 4.50
C LEU A 177 15.92 -14.19 3.64
N ASP A 178 15.58 -15.32 3.01
CA ASP A 178 16.48 -16.14 2.18
C ASP A 178 16.55 -15.67 0.71
N LYS A 179 15.90 -14.53 0.38
CA LYS A 179 15.85 -13.94 -0.96
C LYS A 179 16.53 -12.58 -1.01
#